data_d5bcba27a867249b3bd19e5e283f44de
#
_entry.id   d5bcba27a867249b3bd19e5e283f44de
#
_cell.length_a   1.000
_cell.length_b   1.000
_cell.length_c   1.000
_cell.angle_alpha   90.00
_cell.angle_beta   90.00
_cell.angle_gamma   90.00
#
_symmetry.space_group_name_H-M   'P 1'
#
loop_
_entity.id
_entity.type
_entity.pdbx_description
1 polymer ?
#
loop_
_entity_poly.entity_id
_entity_poly.type
_entity_poly.pdbx_seq_one_letter_code
_entity_poly.pdbx_strand_id
1 'polypeptide(L)'
;EAITCLISTTTGFSVTGVAKETVFLNNTIKDGDKLFLSKPLGTGVISTAIKKDKASSEIINKATNVMTTLNNSAADVAHKYNANAVTDITGFGLFGHLSEMLKNTNLGANIYSKNIPAIEGVHELILNGFFSSGSQRNLDHVKELIIDNSSDQNLIKLCCDAQTSGGLLIAIPKDQNIDIVEIKESMGLELWEIGEINTDYIEKINII
;
A
#
# COMPACT_ATOMS: atom_id res chain seq x y z
N GLU A 1 -35.59 -27.22 -10.18
CA GLU A 1 -34.43 -26.32 -10.26
C GLU A 1 -33.54 -26.55 -9.04
N ALA A 2 -32.39 -27.17 -9.25
CA ALA A 2 -31.40 -27.38 -8.21
C ALA A 2 -30.71 -26.06 -7.93
N ILE A 3 -30.92 -25.47 -6.76
CA ILE A 3 -30.13 -24.38 -6.24
C ILE A 3 -28.75 -24.96 -5.94
N THR A 4 -27.80 -24.81 -6.86
CA THR A 4 -26.38 -25.09 -6.57
C THR A 4 -25.89 -24.00 -5.66
N CYS A 5 -25.97 -24.21 -4.35
CA CYS A 5 -25.29 -23.40 -3.37
C CYS A 5 -23.78 -23.63 -3.56
N LEU A 6 -23.11 -22.72 -4.24
CA LEU A 6 -21.65 -22.64 -4.24
C LEU A 6 -21.25 -22.33 -2.80
N ILE A 7 -20.95 -23.36 -2.02
CA ILE A 7 -20.27 -23.21 -0.74
C ILE A 7 -18.85 -22.79 -1.09
N SER A 8 -18.62 -21.47 -1.16
CA SER A 8 -17.26 -20.95 -1.13
C SER A 8 -16.70 -21.27 0.25
N THR A 9 -15.71 -22.14 0.31
CA THR A 9 -15.00 -22.41 1.56
C THR A 9 -14.25 -21.13 1.93
N THR A 10 -14.81 -20.35 2.85
CA THR A 10 -14.14 -19.18 3.39
C THR A 10 -13.25 -19.65 4.53
N THR A 11 -11.94 -19.52 4.36
CA THR A 11 -10.97 -19.78 5.41
C THR A 11 -10.65 -18.47 6.11
N GLY A 12 -10.82 -18.42 7.41
CA GLY A 12 -10.48 -17.27 8.25
C GLY A 12 -9.51 -17.69 9.36
N PHE A 13 -8.62 -16.78 9.74
CA PHE A 13 -7.73 -16.97 10.86
C PHE A 13 -8.05 -15.93 11.93
N SER A 14 -8.08 -16.35 13.20
CA SER A 14 -8.08 -15.44 14.35
C SER A 14 -6.73 -15.55 15.03
N VAL A 15 -6.03 -14.43 15.16
CA VAL A 15 -4.71 -14.39 15.81
C VAL A 15 -4.84 -13.60 17.09
N THR A 16 -4.45 -14.21 18.22
CA THR A 16 -4.41 -13.55 19.52
C THR A 16 -2.98 -13.60 20.04
N GLY A 17 -2.49 -12.49 20.54
CA GLY A 17 -1.14 -12.38 21.07
C GLY A 17 -1.05 -11.38 22.21
N VAL A 18 0.12 -11.36 22.87
CA VAL A 18 0.47 -10.37 23.89
C VAL A 18 1.54 -9.47 23.31
N ALA A 19 1.26 -8.17 23.26
CA ALA A 19 2.25 -7.18 22.84
C ALA A 19 3.37 -7.11 23.88
N LYS A 20 4.61 -7.36 23.44
CA LYS A 20 5.82 -7.21 24.27
C LYS A 20 6.49 -5.86 24.07
N GLU A 21 6.16 -5.16 23.01
CA GLU A 21 6.70 -3.88 22.59
C GLU A 21 5.57 -2.90 22.27
N THR A 22 5.93 -1.69 21.85
CA THR A 22 4.96 -0.68 21.43
C THR A 22 4.08 -1.19 20.30
N VAL A 23 2.77 -1.09 20.46
CA VAL A 23 1.81 -1.36 19.38
C VAL A 23 1.71 -0.11 18.54
N PHE A 24 1.98 -0.25 17.24
CA PHE A 24 1.78 0.85 16.30
C PHE A 24 0.28 1.09 16.05
N LEU A 25 -0.11 2.35 16.05
CA LEU A 25 -1.41 2.79 15.58
C LEU A 25 -1.27 3.35 14.17
N ASN A 26 -2.37 3.46 13.44
CA ASN A 26 -2.35 4.00 12.08
C ASN A 26 -2.53 5.53 12.02
N ASN A 27 -3.01 6.17 13.08
CA ASN A 27 -3.38 7.60 13.12
C ASN A 27 -2.51 8.46 14.05
N THR A 28 -1.28 8.04 14.31
CA THR A 28 -0.32 8.74 15.18
C THR A 28 0.79 9.44 14.41
N ILE A 29 0.56 9.69 13.11
CA ILE A 29 1.45 10.42 12.22
C ILE A 29 1.73 11.84 12.72
N LYS A 30 2.91 12.38 12.38
CA LYS A 30 3.33 13.73 12.73
C LYS A 30 3.82 14.51 11.51
N ASP A 31 3.79 15.83 11.62
CA ASP A 31 4.34 16.72 10.61
C ASP A 31 5.82 16.42 10.33
N GLY A 32 6.14 16.28 9.06
CA GLY A 32 7.48 15.94 8.57
C GLY A 32 7.83 14.46 8.63
N ASP A 33 6.93 13.56 9.06
CA ASP A 33 7.17 12.12 8.94
C ASP A 33 7.37 11.74 7.49
N LYS A 34 8.40 10.93 7.23
CA LYS A 34 8.63 10.31 5.92
C LYS A 34 7.81 9.05 5.77
N LEU A 35 7.20 8.89 4.62
CA LEU A 35 6.36 7.73 4.29
C LEU A 35 7.15 6.69 3.50
N PHE A 36 7.19 5.47 4.02
CA PHE A 36 7.84 4.33 3.37
C PHE A 36 6.85 3.23 3.05
N LEU A 37 7.03 2.60 1.88
CA LEU A 37 6.27 1.43 1.47
C LEU A 37 7.21 0.23 1.34
N SER A 38 6.81 -0.95 1.86
CA SER A 38 7.67 -2.13 1.97
C SER A 38 7.43 -3.22 0.93
N LYS A 39 6.44 -3.05 0.03
CA LYS A 39 6.19 -3.94 -1.10
C LYS A 39 5.62 -3.16 -2.29
N PRO A 40 5.88 -3.60 -3.53
CA PRO A 40 5.29 -2.98 -4.71
C PRO A 40 3.78 -3.24 -4.80
N LEU A 41 3.08 -2.33 -5.49
CA LEU A 41 1.63 -2.37 -5.70
C LEU A 41 1.26 -3.14 -6.99
N GLY A 42 0.00 -3.59 -7.08
CA GLY A 42 -0.58 -4.13 -8.30
C GLY A 42 -1.15 -5.54 -8.21
N THR A 43 -1.20 -6.15 -7.01
CA THR A 43 -1.71 -7.52 -6.84
C THR A 43 -3.17 -7.66 -7.25
N GLY A 44 -4.01 -6.64 -7.05
CA GLY A 44 -5.42 -6.66 -7.44
C GLY A 44 -5.62 -6.56 -8.96
N VAL A 45 -4.85 -5.70 -9.62
CA VAL A 45 -4.81 -5.60 -11.09
C VAL A 45 -4.42 -6.96 -11.70
N ILE A 46 -3.33 -7.56 -11.21
CA ILE A 46 -2.84 -8.86 -11.69
C ILE A 46 -3.90 -9.95 -11.42
N SER A 47 -4.49 -9.99 -10.23
CA SER A 47 -5.57 -10.94 -9.91
C SER A 47 -6.77 -10.80 -10.85
N THR A 48 -7.08 -9.57 -11.26
CA THR A 48 -8.14 -9.29 -12.24
C THR A 48 -7.79 -9.83 -13.62
N ALA A 49 -6.52 -9.67 -14.04
CA ALA A 49 -6.01 -10.22 -15.30
C ALA A 49 -5.99 -11.75 -15.30
N ILE A 50 -5.59 -12.38 -14.17
CA ILE A 50 -5.63 -13.85 -14.00
C ILE A 50 -7.05 -14.39 -14.21
N LYS A 51 -8.06 -13.78 -13.57
CA LYS A 51 -9.47 -14.20 -13.71
C LYS A 51 -10.00 -14.12 -15.14
N LYS A 52 -9.33 -13.37 -16.02
CA LYS A 52 -9.68 -13.21 -17.43
C LYS A 52 -8.72 -13.94 -18.38
N ASP A 53 -7.83 -14.79 -17.86
CA ASP A 53 -6.80 -15.53 -18.61
C ASP A 53 -5.89 -14.61 -19.46
N LYS A 54 -5.52 -13.44 -18.88
CA LYS A 54 -4.70 -12.40 -19.54
C LYS A 54 -3.41 -12.07 -18.79
N ALA A 55 -3.06 -12.84 -17.77
CA ALA A 55 -1.80 -12.71 -17.06
C ALA A 55 -0.80 -13.78 -17.54
N SER A 56 0.44 -13.38 -17.83
CA SER A 56 1.52 -14.33 -18.13
C SER A 56 1.95 -15.08 -16.86
N SER A 57 2.52 -16.28 -17.01
CA SER A 57 3.06 -17.03 -15.88
C SER A 57 4.14 -16.26 -15.12
N GLU A 58 4.90 -15.42 -15.81
CA GLU A 58 5.93 -14.58 -15.18
C GLU A 58 5.32 -13.55 -14.22
N ILE A 59 4.31 -12.80 -14.67
CA ILE A 59 3.66 -11.79 -13.81
C ILE A 59 2.89 -12.42 -12.66
N ILE A 60 2.31 -13.62 -12.87
CA ILE A 60 1.67 -14.41 -11.81
C ILE A 60 2.68 -14.77 -10.73
N ASN A 61 3.87 -15.25 -11.11
CA ASN A 61 4.93 -15.61 -10.17
C ASN A 61 5.43 -14.37 -9.40
N LYS A 62 5.62 -13.21 -10.07
CA LYS A 62 5.99 -11.95 -9.41
C LYS A 62 4.94 -11.55 -8.35
N ALA A 63 3.67 -11.57 -8.70
CA ALA A 63 2.59 -11.25 -7.74
C ALA A 63 2.52 -12.26 -6.59
N THR A 64 2.70 -13.56 -6.87
CA THR A 64 2.73 -14.60 -5.84
C THR A 64 3.87 -14.39 -4.86
N ASN A 65 5.07 -14.05 -5.34
CA ASN A 65 6.21 -13.76 -4.49
C ASN A 65 5.94 -12.55 -3.57
N VAL A 66 5.37 -11.46 -4.11
CA VAL A 66 4.97 -10.29 -3.31
C VAL A 66 3.96 -10.69 -2.22
N MET A 67 2.93 -11.46 -2.56
CA MET A 67 1.89 -11.88 -1.61
C MET A 67 2.39 -12.85 -0.54
N THR A 68 3.36 -13.72 -0.87
CA THR A 68 3.89 -14.72 0.07
C THR A 68 5.05 -14.20 0.93
N THR A 69 5.65 -13.07 0.57
CA THR A 69 6.64 -12.40 1.41
C THR A 69 5.99 -11.87 2.68
N LEU A 70 6.57 -12.20 3.84
CA LEU A 70 6.07 -11.74 5.13
C LEU A 70 6.45 -10.26 5.38
N ASN A 71 5.68 -9.59 6.23
CA ASN A 71 5.93 -8.19 6.63
C ASN A 71 6.80 -8.05 7.90
N ASN A 72 7.37 -9.16 8.41
CA ASN A 72 8.16 -9.14 9.65
C ASN A 72 9.36 -8.19 9.58
N SER A 73 10.19 -8.27 8.52
CA SER A 73 11.34 -7.36 8.37
C SER A 73 10.92 -5.89 8.27
N ALA A 74 9.77 -5.60 7.65
CA ALA A 74 9.23 -4.24 7.61
C ALA A 74 8.75 -3.77 8.99
N ALA A 75 8.18 -4.65 9.81
CA ALA A 75 7.82 -4.36 11.19
C ALA A 75 9.08 -4.12 12.05
N ASP A 76 10.15 -4.90 11.86
CA ASP A 76 11.43 -4.69 12.55
C ASP A 76 12.05 -3.33 12.20
N VAL A 77 11.94 -2.89 10.93
CA VAL A 77 12.35 -1.53 10.51
C VAL A 77 11.52 -0.47 11.22
N ALA A 78 10.20 -0.64 11.28
CA ALA A 78 9.32 0.30 12.00
C ALA A 78 9.72 0.45 13.47
N HIS A 79 10.07 -0.64 14.15
CA HIS A 79 10.58 -0.61 15.52
C HIS A 79 11.96 0.04 15.61
N LYS A 80 12.91 -0.37 14.76
CA LYS A 80 14.30 0.15 14.75
C LYS A 80 14.34 1.67 14.62
N TYR A 81 13.46 2.25 13.78
CA TYR A 81 13.42 3.68 13.50
C TYR A 81 12.31 4.43 14.24
N ASN A 82 11.71 3.83 15.27
CA ASN A 82 10.67 4.43 16.11
C ASN A 82 9.54 5.07 15.29
N ALA A 83 8.98 4.31 14.34
CA ALA A 83 7.88 4.77 13.51
C ALA A 83 6.75 5.37 14.35
N ASN A 84 6.21 6.52 13.92
CA ASN A 84 5.08 7.15 14.58
C ASN A 84 3.76 6.41 14.29
N ALA A 85 3.58 5.92 13.06
CA ALA A 85 2.39 5.18 12.64
C ALA A 85 2.73 4.10 11.62
N VAL A 86 1.97 3.01 11.63
CA VAL A 86 2.10 1.89 10.68
C VAL A 86 0.71 1.35 10.33
N THR A 87 0.48 1.05 9.06
CA THR A 87 -0.67 0.28 8.61
C THR A 87 -0.25 -0.70 7.50
N ASP A 88 -0.97 -1.80 7.35
CA ASP A 88 -0.81 -2.71 6.21
C ASP A 88 -1.66 -2.24 5.03
N ILE A 89 -1.14 -2.42 3.82
CA ILE A 89 -1.87 -2.06 2.60
C ILE A 89 -2.63 -3.27 2.10
N THR A 90 -3.96 -3.22 2.20
CA THR A 90 -4.86 -4.30 1.82
C THR A 90 -6.01 -3.82 0.90
N GLY A 91 -7.23 -4.15 1.22
CA GLY A 91 -8.39 -3.98 0.35
C GLY A 91 -8.73 -2.56 -0.08
N PHE A 92 -8.32 -1.55 0.68
CA PHE A 92 -8.58 -0.14 0.33
C PHE A 92 -7.48 0.50 -0.55
N GLY A 93 -6.41 -0.24 -0.84
CA GLY A 93 -5.27 0.27 -1.58
C GLY A 93 -4.44 1.29 -0.80
N LEU A 94 -3.34 1.77 -1.40
CA LEU A 94 -2.44 2.71 -0.73
C LEU A 94 -3.17 4.00 -0.30
N PHE A 95 -3.91 4.62 -1.21
CA PHE A 95 -4.56 5.91 -0.91
C PHE A 95 -5.73 5.77 0.06
N GLY A 96 -6.45 4.65 0.06
CA GLY A 96 -7.47 4.38 1.06
C GLY A 96 -6.89 4.28 2.46
N HIS A 97 -5.82 3.49 2.64
CA HIS A 97 -5.17 3.35 3.95
C HIS A 97 -4.46 4.64 4.38
N LEU A 98 -3.84 5.39 3.45
CA LEU A 98 -3.25 6.70 3.75
C LEU A 98 -4.33 7.70 4.19
N SER A 99 -5.50 7.71 3.54
CA SER A 99 -6.61 8.59 3.94
C SER A 99 -7.10 8.29 5.36
N GLU A 100 -7.12 7.03 5.76
CA GLU A 100 -7.43 6.63 7.15
C GLU A 100 -6.36 7.11 8.13
N MET A 101 -5.07 7.09 7.74
CA MET A 101 -3.98 7.62 8.58
C MET A 101 -4.09 9.14 8.76
N LEU A 102 -4.53 9.88 7.74
CA LEU A 102 -4.69 11.34 7.76
C LEU A 102 -5.92 11.81 8.52
N LYS A 103 -6.92 10.95 8.65
CA LYS A 103 -8.23 11.30 9.19
C LYS A 103 -8.16 11.84 10.63
N ASN A 104 -8.76 13.01 10.86
CA ASN A 104 -8.79 13.72 12.15
C ASN A 104 -7.40 14.12 12.70
N THR A 105 -6.38 14.23 11.85
CA THR A 105 -5.02 14.60 12.28
C THR A 105 -4.67 16.07 12.01
N ASN A 106 -5.46 16.79 11.22
CA ASN A 106 -5.12 18.11 10.67
C ASN A 106 -3.84 18.13 9.81
N LEU A 107 -3.46 16.97 9.28
CA LEU A 107 -2.27 16.79 8.42
C LEU A 107 -2.68 16.34 7.03
N GLY A 108 -1.80 16.51 6.06
CA GLY A 108 -1.90 16.00 4.71
C GLY A 108 -0.63 15.23 4.34
N ALA A 109 -0.56 14.74 3.10
CA ALA A 109 0.60 14.02 2.61
C ALA A 109 0.99 14.49 1.21
N ASN A 110 2.29 14.68 0.98
CA ASN A 110 2.90 14.75 -0.35
C ASN A 110 3.33 13.35 -0.77
N ILE A 111 2.93 12.91 -1.95
CA ILE A 111 3.31 11.61 -2.51
C ILE A 111 4.19 11.83 -3.74
N TYR A 112 5.38 11.24 -3.73
CA TYR A 112 6.37 11.29 -4.80
C TYR A 112 5.98 10.30 -5.90
N SER A 113 5.32 10.77 -6.94
CA SER A 113 4.76 9.96 -8.02
C SER A 113 5.76 8.96 -8.62
N LYS A 114 7.01 9.38 -8.79
CA LYS A 114 8.09 8.57 -9.38
C LYS A 114 8.63 7.47 -8.47
N ASN A 115 8.32 7.53 -7.17
CA ASN A 115 8.84 6.61 -6.17
C ASN A 115 7.85 5.50 -5.82
N ILE A 116 6.64 5.53 -6.36
CA ILE A 116 5.65 4.49 -6.10
C ILE A 116 6.07 3.19 -6.79
N PRO A 117 6.42 2.14 -6.03
CA PRO A 117 6.83 0.87 -6.61
C PRO A 117 5.64 0.10 -7.16
N ALA A 118 5.81 -0.49 -8.33
CA ALA A 118 4.82 -1.32 -9.00
C ALA A 118 5.42 -2.68 -9.37
N ILE A 119 4.61 -3.73 -9.30
CA ILE A 119 4.98 -5.04 -9.84
C ILE A 119 5.19 -4.86 -11.34
N GLU A 120 6.32 -5.35 -11.85
CA GLU A 120 6.66 -5.23 -13.27
C GLU A 120 5.56 -5.80 -14.17
N GLY A 121 5.17 -5.03 -15.21
CA GLY A 121 4.07 -5.36 -16.12
C GLY A 121 2.68 -4.87 -15.67
N VAL A 122 2.53 -4.39 -14.44
CA VAL A 122 1.23 -3.94 -13.91
C VAL A 122 0.71 -2.70 -14.65
N HIS A 123 1.57 -1.76 -15.03
CA HIS A 123 1.17 -0.55 -15.76
C HIS A 123 0.51 -0.89 -17.10
N GLU A 124 1.03 -1.88 -17.82
CA GLU A 124 0.44 -2.34 -19.07
C GLU A 124 -0.94 -2.96 -18.84
N LEU A 125 -1.11 -3.73 -17.76
CA LEU A 125 -2.41 -4.29 -17.40
C LEU A 125 -3.43 -3.20 -17.08
N ILE A 126 -3.03 -2.13 -16.35
CA ILE A 126 -3.92 -0.98 -16.09
C ILE A 126 -4.33 -0.30 -17.40
N LEU A 127 -3.39 -0.07 -18.32
CA LEU A 127 -3.66 0.51 -19.63
C LEU A 127 -4.64 -0.36 -20.44
N ASN A 128 -4.57 -1.68 -20.31
CA ASN A 128 -5.49 -2.64 -20.94
C ASN A 128 -6.83 -2.81 -20.17
N GLY A 129 -7.10 -1.97 -19.17
CA GLY A 129 -8.37 -1.92 -18.46
C GLY A 129 -8.57 -3.00 -17.40
N PHE A 130 -7.50 -3.63 -16.91
CA PHE A 130 -7.58 -4.58 -15.80
C PHE A 130 -7.62 -3.84 -14.47
N PHE A 131 -8.80 -3.32 -14.14
CA PHE A 131 -9.06 -2.63 -12.88
C PHE A 131 -10.33 -3.20 -12.25
N SER A 132 -10.27 -3.61 -10.98
CA SER A 132 -11.39 -4.28 -10.34
C SER A 132 -12.49 -3.30 -9.93
N SER A 133 -13.72 -3.78 -9.80
CA SER A 133 -14.81 -2.97 -9.25
C SER A 133 -14.56 -2.56 -7.79
N GLY A 134 -13.78 -3.35 -7.05
CA GLY A 134 -13.32 -3.00 -5.70
C GLY A 134 -12.39 -1.80 -5.73
N SER A 135 -11.36 -1.85 -6.59
CA SER A 135 -10.41 -0.76 -6.78
C SER A 135 -11.08 0.51 -7.32
N GLN A 136 -12.12 0.36 -8.17
CA GLN A 136 -12.92 1.51 -8.63
C GLN A 136 -13.66 2.17 -7.46
N ARG A 137 -14.26 1.40 -6.55
CA ARG A 137 -14.91 1.96 -5.35
C ARG A 137 -13.91 2.66 -4.43
N ASN A 138 -12.68 2.13 -4.32
CA ASN A 138 -11.61 2.80 -3.58
C ASN A 138 -11.29 4.16 -4.19
N LEU A 139 -11.12 4.21 -5.51
CA LEU A 139 -10.89 5.47 -6.25
C LEU A 139 -12.04 6.47 -6.03
N ASP A 140 -13.28 6.02 -6.18
CA ASP A 140 -14.47 6.88 -5.98
C ASP A 140 -14.54 7.44 -4.55
N HIS A 141 -14.06 6.66 -3.56
CA HIS A 141 -14.03 7.08 -2.16
C HIS A 141 -12.97 8.17 -1.89
N VAL A 142 -11.79 8.05 -2.47
CA VAL A 142 -10.67 8.97 -2.17
C VAL A 142 -10.50 10.11 -3.17
N LYS A 143 -11.21 10.11 -4.30
CA LYS A 143 -11.01 11.08 -5.40
C LYS A 143 -11.06 12.55 -4.97
N GLU A 144 -11.95 12.90 -4.03
CA GLU A 144 -12.10 14.27 -3.51
C GLU A 144 -10.96 14.64 -2.53
N LEU A 145 -10.18 13.66 -2.08
CA LEU A 145 -9.03 13.85 -1.19
C LEU A 145 -7.72 14.03 -1.98
N ILE A 146 -7.71 13.67 -3.26
CA ILE A 146 -6.51 13.71 -4.11
C ILE A 146 -6.37 15.09 -4.74
N ILE A 147 -5.18 15.67 -4.61
CA ILE A 147 -4.71 16.82 -5.37
C ILE A 147 -3.70 16.26 -6.38
N ASP A 148 -4.10 16.15 -7.65
CA ASP A 148 -3.28 15.56 -8.68
C ASP A 148 -2.61 16.65 -9.54
N ASN A 149 -1.33 16.85 -9.33
CA ASN A 149 -0.50 17.72 -10.16
C ASN A 149 0.24 16.94 -11.27
N SER A 150 0.18 15.60 -11.23
CA SER A 150 0.89 14.73 -12.19
C SER A 150 0.08 14.46 -13.46
N SER A 151 -1.25 14.52 -13.37
CA SER A 151 -2.21 14.12 -14.42
C SER A 151 -2.07 12.63 -14.85
N ASP A 152 -1.40 11.81 -14.05
CA ASP A 152 -1.23 10.37 -14.32
C ASP A 152 -2.35 9.54 -13.70
N GLN A 153 -3.45 9.40 -14.44
CA GLN A 153 -4.61 8.62 -14.01
C GLN A 153 -4.30 7.13 -13.78
N ASN A 154 -3.25 6.58 -14.39
CA ASN A 154 -2.87 5.17 -14.19
C ASN A 154 -2.13 4.99 -12.88
N LEU A 155 -1.32 5.97 -12.46
CA LEU A 155 -0.71 6.00 -11.13
C LEU A 155 -1.79 6.06 -10.04
N ILE A 156 -2.80 6.93 -10.19
CA ILE A 156 -3.91 7.03 -9.23
C ILE A 156 -4.65 5.70 -9.14
N LYS A 157 -4.94 5.04 -10.26
CA LYS A 157 -5.54 3.70 -10.26
C LYS A 157 -4.68 2.68 -9.53
N LEU A 158 -3.36 2.69 -9.77
CA LEU A 158 -2.42 1.81 -9.07
C LEU A 158 -2.47 2.01 -7.56
N CYS A 159 -2.46 3.27 -7.10
CA CYS A 159 -2.54 3.61 -5.68
C CYS A 159 -3.90 3.29 -5.03
N CYS A 160 -4.97 3.19 -5.82
CA CYS A 160 -6.29 2.76 -5.37
C CYS A 160 -6.54 1.25 -5.56
N ASP A 161 -5.57 0.52 -6.15
CA ASP A 161 -5.72 -0.92 -6.39
C ASP A 161 -5.77 -1.70 -5.07
N ALA A 162 -6.80 -2.54 -4.93
CA ALA A 162 -6.97 -3.39 -3.75
C ALA A 162 -5.84 -4.42 -3.67
N GLN A 163 -5.05 -4.40 -2.60
CA GLN A 163 -3.93 -5.33 -2.45
C GLN A 163 -4.33 -6.57 -1.68
N THR A 164 -3.77 -7.72 -2.08
CA THR A 164 -3.79 -8.96 -1.32
C THR A 164 -2.43 -9.13 -0.68
N SER A 165 -2.37 -9.20 0.65
CA SER A 165 -1.12 -9.35 1.40
C SER A 165 -0.06 -8.31 0.99
N GLY A 166 -0.46 -7.05 0.91
CA GLY A 166 0.42 -5.96 0.56
C GLY A 166 1.47 -5.66 1.63
N GLY A 167 2.28 -4.63 1.38
CA GLY A 167 3.32 -4.19 2.30
C GLY A 167 2.78 -3.35 3.45
N LEU A 168 3.68 -2.89 4.30
CA LEU A 168 3.40 -1.88 5.30
C LEU A 168 3.63 -0.48 4.73
N LEU A 169 2.74 0.45 5.07
CA LEU A 169 2.96 1.88 5.00
C LEU A 169 3.45 2.34 6.38
N ILE A 170 4.66 2.89 6.42
CA ILE A 170 5.37 3.22 7.65
C ILE A 170 5.66 4.72 7.65
N ALA A 171 5.20 5.43 8.67
CA ALA A 171 5.52 6.83 8.90
C ALA A 171 6.66 6.94 9.91
N ILE A 172 7.83 7.38 9.45
CA ILE A 172 9.06 7.45 10.26
C ILE A 172 9.43 8.92 10.50
N PRO A 173 9.79 9.31 11.74
CA PRO A 173 10.20 10.67 12.05
C PRO A 173 11.30 11.20 11.13
N LYS A 174 11.20 12.46 10.70
CA LYS A 174 12.12 13.10 9.75
C LYS A 174 13.58 13.19 10.21
N ASP A 175 13.81 13.13 11.51
CA ASP A 175 15.13 13.18 12.12
C ASP A 175 15.85 11.83 12.12
N GLN A 176 15.18 10.75 11.74
CA GLN A 176 15.78 9.44 11.59
C GLN A 176 16.60 9.37 10.29
N ASN A 177 17.85 8.99 10.42
CA ASN A 177 18.72 8.74 9.25
C ASN A 177 18.51 7.30 8.75
N ILE A 178 17.69 7.13 7.72
CA ILE A 178 17.35 5.82 7.16
C ILE A 178 18.27 5.52 5.98
N ASP A 179 19.07 4.47 6.10
CA ASP A 179 19.86 3.93 5.01
C ASP A 179 19.12 2.76 4.36
N ILE A 180 18.40 3.05 3.26
CA ILE A 180 17.63 2.07 2.49
C ILE A 180 18.55 0.98 1.92
N VAL A 181 19.80 1.32 1.56
CA VAL A 181 20.75 0.37 0.99
C VAL A 181 21.20 -0.61 2.07
N GLU A 182 21.57 -0.10 3.27
CA GLU A 182 21.91 -0.95 4.41
C GLU A 182 20.75 -1.89 4.79
N ILE A 183 19.53 -1.38 4.80
CA ILE A 183 18.32 -2.19 5.09
C ILE A 183 18.16 -3.32 4.08
N LYS A 184 18.34 -3.04 2.79
CA LYS A 184 18.27 -4.05 1.74
C LYS A 184 19.36 -5.11 1.90
N GLU A 185 20.59 -4.70 2.16
CA GLU A 185 21.73 -5.63 2.30
C GLU A 185 21.63 -6.48 3.58
N SER A 186 21.23 -5.89 4.70
CA SER A 186 21.23 -6.58 5.99
C SER A 186 19.97 -7.40 6.28
N MET A 187 18.82 -6.95 5.78
CA MET A 187 17.51 -7.55 6.09
C MET A 187 16.82 -8.16 4.86
N GLY A 188 17.38 -8.00 3.66
CA GLY A 188 16.75 -8.43 2.40
C GLY A 188 15.43 -7.73 2.10
N LEU A 189 15.18 -6.57 2.73
CA LEU A 189 13.95 -5.79 2.59
C LEU A 189 14.13 -4.67 1.58
N GLU A 190 13.31 -4.64 0.56
CA GLU A 190 13.15 -3.44 -0.27
C GLU A 190 12.22 -2.45 0.42
N LEU A 191 12.62 -1.19 0.45
CA LEU A 191 11.88 -0.10 1.07
C LEU A 191 11.93 1.12 0.15
N TRP A 192 10.79 1.77 -0.06
CA TRP A 192 10.69 2.95 -0.91
C TRP A 192 10.17 4.13 -0.11
N GLU A 193 10.93 5.24 -0.10
CA GLU A 193 10.44 6.52 0.40
C GLU A 193 9.47 7.09 -0.63
N ILE A 194 8.18 7.05 -0.33
CA ILE A 194 7.11 7.39 -1.27
C ILE A 194 6.50 8.77 -1.02
N GLY A 195 6.90 9.45 0.03
CA GLY A 195 6.34 10.76 0.36
C GLY A 195 6.64 11.22 1.77
N GLU A 196 5.92 12.24 2.19
CA GLU A 196 6.04 12.85 3.52
C GLU A 196 4.70 13.38 4.02
N ILE A 197 4.56 13.49 5.34
CA ILE A 197 3.42 14.13 6.01
C ILE A 197 3.71 15.63 6.19
N ASN A 198 2.70 16.48 5.96
CA ASN A 198 2.82 17.92 6.08
C ASN A 198 1.53 18.57 6.62
N THR A 199 1.59 19.88 6.87
CA THR A 199 0.44 20.69 7.30
C THR A 199 -0.19 21.50 6.17
N ASP A 200 0.28 21.40 4.92
CA ASP A 200 -0.12 22.28 3.82
C ASP A 200 -1.53 21.95 3.30
N TYR A 201 -1.88 20.66 3.31
CA TYR A 201 -3.11 20.14 2.70
C TYR A 201 -3.86 19.22 3.68
N ILE A 202 -4.63 19.81 4.60
CA ILE A 202 -5.34 19.03 5.65
C ILE A 202 -6.20 17.93 5.03
N GLU A 203 -5.96 16.71 5.49
CA GLU A 203 -6.65 15.47 5.07
C GLU A 203 -6.64 15.24 3.54
N LYS A 204 -5.65 15.80 2.83
CA LYS A 204 -5.49 15.60 1.39
C LYS A 204 -4.21 14.85 1.07
N ILE A 205 -4.22 14.20 -0.08
CA ILE A 205 -3.10 13.49 -0.69
C ILE A 205 -2.68 14.29 -1.92
N ASN A 206 -1.55 14.98 -1.83
CA ASN A 206 -1.00 15.79 -2.91
C ASN A 206 0.05 14.98 -3.67
N ILE A 207 -0.17 14.74 -4.97
CA ILE A 207 0.74 13.98 -5.83
C ILE A 207 1.70 14.95 -6.52
N ILE A 208 3.02 14.75 -6.32
CA ILE A 208 4.08 15.60 -6.86
C ILE A 208 5.14 14.79 -7.62
#